data_a7e570cb8d9105d5375f958150c800a3
#
_entry.id   a7e570cb8d9105d5375f958150c800a3
#
_cell.length_a   1.000
_cell.length_b   1.000
_cell.length_c   1.000
_cell.angle_alpha   90.00
_cell.angle_beta   90.00
_cell.angle_gamma   90.00
#
_symmetry.space_group_name_H-M   'P 1'
#
loop_
_entity.id
_entity.type
_entity.pdbx_description
1 polymer ?
#
loop_
_entity_poly.entity_id
_entity_poly.type
_entity_poly.pdbx_seq_one_letter_code
_entity_poly.pdbx_strand_id
1 'polypeptide(L)'
;MSALYYNLNNHYVSHFVYSPEKRANRDNYPEKIMKKPLDTTEQNRIAALYELKILDTPADERFDRIIRLTSGYLSVPIAFISFIDSEHQWFKSSCGIGLNKISRNDSFCHYTIQQNKPMIISDALLDERFCNNPYVTNSPNIRFYAGFPLSTVDGFNVGTLCAIDKKPRNLDEAEIQILKDLATLAEDQVNLLDISLLERAVREKNIFLTNAKKELEMRNNFIRKVFGSFMSDEIVAALLEAKSELKLGGEERKITILFSDLRNFTTLSEHFPADKIVAALNNHYGKMVDVIEKYNGTVDSFIGDAIMVVFGAPHSGGDDAYRAIACALEMQETMQEVNAMNRNSSLPELAMGIGINTGYAIVGNIGSQKRMQYSAIGSPVNLASRIQDLTLGGQILISEATYQEVNHSLELNGHLRVKVKGVAAPITIYDVIGLN
;
A
#
# COMPACT_ATOMS: atom_id res chain seq x y z
N MET A 1 26.80 -25.54 15.78
CA MET A 1 26.52 -25.26 17.21
C MET A 1 25.69 -24.01 17.32
N SER A 2 24.54 -24.13 18.02
CA SER A 2 23.57 -23.14 18.51
C SER A 2 22.87 -22.25 17.47
N ALA A 3 21.64 -22.67 17.20
CA ALA A 3 20.56 -21.94 16.58
C ALA A 3 20.01 -20.87 17.53
N LEU A 4 19.70 -19.68 17.03
CA LEU A 4 18.84 -18.70 17.69
C LEU A 4 17.52 -18.63 16.91
N TYR A 5 16.49 -19.26 17.48
CA TYR A 5 15.10 -19.13 17.09
C TYR A 5 14.57 -17.79 17.59
N TYR A 6 14.12 -16.93 16.70
CA TYR A 6 13.23 -15.81 17.04
C TYR A 6 11.78 -16.21 16.80
N ASN A 7 11.04 -16.28 17.88
CA ASN A 7 9.61 -16.53 17.92
C ASN A 7 8.87 -15.25 17.51
N LEU A 8 8.17 -15.29 16.37
CA LEU A 8 7.19 -14.28 15.98
C LEU A 8 5.80 -14.79 16.36
N ASN A 9 5.21 -14.16 17.37
CA ASN A 9 3.84 -14.41 17.79
C ASN A 9 2.83 -13.96 16.71
N ASN A 10 2.19 -14.95 16.12
CA ASN A 10 1.03 -14.82 15.26
C ASN A 10 -0.22 -14.50 16.11
N HIS A 11 -0.81 -13.34 15.88
CA HIS A 11 -2.22 -13.15 16.22
C HIS A 11 -3.08 -13.60 15.02
N TYR A 12 -3.58 -14.82 15.13
CA TYR A 12 -4.61 -15.35 14.24
C TYR A 12 -5.98 -14.80 14.64
N VAL A 13 -6.64 -14.15 13.70
CA VAL A 13 -8.09 -13.94 13.74
C VAL A 13 -8.73 -15.25 13.29
N SER A 14 -9.33 -15.98 14.24
CA SER A 14 -10.01 -17.24 13.96
C SER A 14 -11.40 -16.96 13.35
N HIS A 15 -11.55 -17.25 12.08
CA HIS A 15 -12.87 -17.52 11.50
C HIS A 15 -13.34 -18.89 11.96
N PHE A 16 -14.36 -18.92 12.83
CA PHE A 16 -15.05 -20.16 13.16
C PHE A 16 -15.96 -20.56 11.98
N VAL A 17 -15.56 -21.60 11.27
CA VAL A 17 -16.40 -22.37 10.37
C VAL A 17 -17.09 -23.45 11.22
N TYR A 18 -18.41 -23.39 11.30
CA TYR A 18 -19.22 -24.41 11.98
C TYR A 18 -19.36 -25.65 11.09
N SER A 19 -18.84 -26.79 11.55
CA SER A 19 -19.17 -28.12 11.00
C SER A 19 -20.30 -28.74 11.80
N PRO A 20 -21.34 -29.29 11.16
CA PRO A 20 -22.41 -29.96 11.87
C PRO A 20 -22.14 -31.48 11.93
N GLU A 21 -21.86 -32.03 13.12
CA GLU A 21 -22.19 -33.40 13.48
C GLU A 21 -21.75 -33.75 14.90
N LYS A 22 -22.75 -33.80 15.83
CA LYS A 22 -22.95 -34.91 16.79
C LYS A 22 -24.19 -34.63 17.63
N ARG A 23 -25.24 -35.38 17.35
CA ARG A 23 -26.43 -35.48 18.21
C ARG A 23 -26.06 -36.26 19.45
N ALA A 24 -26.32 -35.66 20.64
CA ALA A 24 -26.50 -36.40 21.88
C ALA A 24 -27.46 -35.63 22.80
N ASN A 25 -28.55 -36.31 23.12
CA ASN A 25 -29.53 -36.14 24.21
C ASN A 25 -29.80 -34.74 24.77
N ARG A 26 -30.95 -34.21 24.38
CA ARG A 26 -31.66 -33.16 25.10
C ARG A 26 -32.78 -33.83 25.92
N ASP A 27 -32.65 -33.79 27.23
CA ASP A 27 -33.80 -33.73 28.13
C ASP A 27 -33.34 -33.01 29.41
N ASN A 28 -34.17 -32.00 29.80
CA ASN A 28 -34.10 -31.18 31.02
C ASN A 28 -33.15 -29.97 31.03
N TYR A 29 -33.57 -28.89 30.36
CA TYR A 29 -33.30 -27.52 30.83
C TYR A 29 -34.57 -26.66 30.70
N PRO A 30 -34.89 -25.76 31.66
CA PRO A 30 -36.07 -24.91 31.59
C PRO A 30 -35.95 -23.94 30.40
N GLU A 31 -37.05 -23.71 29.70
CA GLU A 31 -37.18 -22.79 28.58
C GLU A 31 -36.54 -21.41 28.90
N LYS A 32 -35.36 -21.18 28.36
CA LYS A 32 -34.80 -19.85 28.25
C LYS A 32 -35.71 -19.05 27.32
N ILE A 33 -36.39 -18.04 27.85
CA ILE A 33 -37.15 -17.03 27.10
C ILE A 33 -36.25 -16.58 25.94
N MET A 34 -36.59 -17.00 24.71
CA MET A 34 -35.94 -16.49 23.50
C MET A 34 -36.24 -14.98 23.41
N LYS A 35 -35.25 -14.14 23.73
CA LYS A 35 -35.35 -12.71 23.46
C LYS A 35 -35.55 -12.55 21.97
N LYS A 36 -36.64 -11.86 21.56
CA LYS A 36 -36.92 -11.48 20.18
C LYS A 36 -35.67 -10.79 19.61
N PRO A 37 -35.18 -11.12 18.39
CA PRO A 37 -34.03 -10.40 17.85
C PRO A 37 -34.36 -8.91 17.78
N LEU A 38 -33.41 -8.09 18.29
CA LEU A 38 -33.50 -6.63 18.22
C LEU A 38 -33.63 -6.19 16.75
N ASP A 39 -34.49 -5.21 16.51
CA ASP A 39 -34.59 -4.52 15.22
C ASP A 39 -33.22 -3.94 14.83
N THR A 40 -32.92 -3.89 13.55
CA THR A 40 -31.65 -3.41 13.01
C THR A 40 -31.34 -1.97 13.49
N THR A 41 -32.37 -1.14 13.64
CA THR A 41 -32.26 0.23 14.16
C THR A 41 -31.81 0.26 15.61
N GLU A 42 -32.35 -0.64 16.44
CA GLU A 42 -31.99 -0.74 17.87
C GLU A 42 -30.57 -1.34 18.03
N GLN A 43 -30.16 -2.25 17.17
CA GLN A 43 -28.78 -2.76 17.15
C GLN A 43 -27.77 -1.65 16.85
N ASN A 44 -28.06 -0.81 15.86
CA ASN A 44 -27.21 0.33 15.49
C ASN A 44 -27.15 1.38 16.59
N ARG A 45 -28.29 1.68 17.25
CA ARG A 45 -28.36 2.59 18.41
C ARG A 45 -27.47 2.08 19.57
N ILE A 46 -27.55 0.78 19.88
CA ILE A 46 -26.74 0.16 20.93
C ILE A 46 -25.25 0.19 20.54
N ALA A 47 -24.91 -0.08 19.29
CA ALA A 47 -23.55 0.02 18.81
C ALA A 47 -22.99 1.44 18.99
N ALA A 48 -23.73 2.47 18.55
CA ALA A 48 -23.36 3.86 18.75
C ALA A 48 -23.15 4.22 20.24
N LEU A 49 -24.03 3.72 21.12
CA LEU A 49 -23.84 3.92 22.58
C LEU A 49 -22.54 3.30 23.10
N TYR A 50 -22.22 2.08 22.68
CA TYR A 50 -20.99 1.40 23.15
C TYR A 50 -19.73 2.06 22.60
N GLU A 51 -19.77 2.63 21.38
CA GLU A 51 -18.67 3.38 20.79
C GLU A 51 -18.30 4.62 21.61
N LEU A 52 -19.27 5.30 22.23
CA LEU A 52 -19.03 6.43 23.14
C LEU A 52 -18.19 6.09 24.37
N LYS A 53 -18.12 4.81 24.77
CA LYS A 53 -17.39 4.34 25.98
C LYS A 53 -17.75 5.11 27.25
N ILE A 54 -18.99 5.57 27.34
CA ILE A 54 -19.49 6.43 28.44
C ILE A 54 -20.13 5.64 29.60
N LEU A 55 -20.51 4.38 29.33
CA LEU A 55 -21.15 3.53 30.32
C LEU A 55 -20.16 3.11 31.42
N ASP A 56 -20.64 3.07 32.67
CA ASP A 56 -19.86 2.68 33.85
C ASP A 56 -18.54 3.47 34.02
N THR A 57 -18.57 4.76 33.63
CA THR A 57 -17.43 5.67 33.75
C THR A 57 -17.59 6.58 34.99
N PRO A 58 -16.49 7.11 35.56
CA PRO A 58 -16.54 8.05 36.69
C PRO A 58 -17.44 9.25 36.46
N ALA A 59 -17.80 9.94 37.51
CA ALA A 59 -18.49 11.23 37.48
C ALA A 59 -17.76 12.21 36.57
N ASP A 60 -18.54 13.05 35.88
CA ASP A 60 -18.01 14.03 34.93
C ASP A 60 -18.70 15.38 35.17
N GLU A 61 -17.91 16.35 35.61
CA GLU A 61 -18.37 17.70 35.97
C GLU A 61 -19.17 18.39 34.85
N ARG A 62 -18.92 18.02 33.60
CA ARG A 62 -19.68 18.59 32.46
C ARG A 62 -21.15 18.20 32.54
N PHE A 63 -21.46 16.95 32.86
CA PHE A 63 -22.82 16.45 33.04
C PHE A 63 -23.38 16.83 34.42
N ASP A 64 -22.55 16.82 35.46
CA ASP A 64 -22.96 17.19 36.84
C ASP A 64 -23.44 18.64 36.90
N ARG A 65 -22.80 19.55 36.17
CA ARG A 65 -23.22 20.96 36.07
C ARG A 65 -24.60 21.07 35.45
N ILE A 66 -24.88 20.33 34.39
CA ILE A 66 -26.19 20.34 33.72
C ILE A 66 -27.26 19.85 34.70
N ILE A 67 -27.00 18.80 35.45
CA ILE A 67 -27.94 18.25 36.42
C ILE A 67 -28.20 19.24 37.55
N ARG A 68 -27.17 19.92 38.09
CA ARG A 68 -27.37 20.96 39.12
C ARG A 68 -28.24 22.10 38.60
N LEU A 69 -28.05 22.53 37.34
CA LEU A 69 -28.89 23.58 36.73
C LEU A 69 -30.32 23.07 36.56
N THR A 70 -30.53 21.86 36.05
CA THR A 70 -31.86 21.26 35.85
C THR A 70 -32.62 21.16 37.14
N SER A 71 -32.03 20.56 38.21
CA SER A 71 -32.64 20.41 39.52
C SER A 71 -32.89 21.75 40.19
N GLY A 72 -31.94 22.69 40.12
CA GLY A 72 -32.04 24.01 40.73
C GLY A 72 -33.11 24.89 40.12
N TYR A 73 -33.14 24.94 38.77
CA TYR A 73 -34.12 25.77 38.06
C TYR A 73 -35.56 25.32 38.24
N LEU A 74 -35.81 24.01 38.06
CA LEU A 74 -37.16 23.44 38.23
C LEU A 74 -37.52 23.20 39.68
N SER A 75 -36.56 23.29 40.61
CA SER A 75 -36.78 22.93 42.02
C SER A 75 -37.35 21.51 42.18
N VAL A 76 -36.83 20.57 41.37
CA VAL A 76 -37.24 19.15 41.43
C VAL A 76 -36.29 18.33 42.29
N PRO A 77 -36.83 17.35 43.05
CA PRO A 77 -35.97 16.53 43.96
C PRO A 77 -35.09 15.56 43.22
N ILE A 78 -35.39 15.21 41.96
CA ILE A 78 -34.65 14.23 41.17
C ILE A 78 -34.42 14.79 39.78
N ALA A 79 -33.15 14.76 39.35
CA ALA A 79 -32.73 15.04 37.96
C ALA A 79 -31.55 14.14 37.62
N PHE A 80 -31.44 13.70 36.38
CA PHE A 80 -30.31 12.90 35.93
C PHE A 80 -30.11 12.92 34.41
N ILE A 81 -28.89 12.64 34.00
CA ILE A 81 -28.54 12.21 32.64
C ILE A 81 -28.24 10.72 32.70
N SER A 82 -28.87 9.96 31.80
CA SER A 82 -28.71 8.52 31.72
C SER A 82 -28.59 8.02 30.30
N PHE A 83 -27.95 6.88 30.14
CA PHE A 83 -27.79 6.18 28.87
C PHE A 83 -28.46 4.80 28.96
N ILE A 84 -29.05 4.34 27.84
CA ILE A 84 -29.87 3.14 27.84
C ILE A 84 -29.28 2.10 26.88
N ASP A 85 -28.76 1.00 27.44
CA ASP A 85 -28.32 -0.16 26.68
C ASP A 85 -29.48 -1.17 26.41
N SER A 86 -29.15 -2.40 26.06
CA SER A 86 -30.15 -3.45 25.80
C SER A 86 -30.92 -3.90 27.04
N GLU A 87 -30.36 -3.77 28.24
CA GLU A 87 -30.90 -4.35 29.48
C GLU A 87 -31.06 -3.33 30.58
N HIS A 88 -30.25 -2.26 30.58
CA HIS A 88 -30.16 -1.32 31.68
C HIS A 88 -30.28 0.13 31.25
N GLN A 89 -30.68 0.97 32.18
CA GLN A 89 -30.49 2.41 32.19
C GLN A 89 -29.35 2.74 33.13
N TRP A 90 -28.28 3.37 32.63
CA TRP A 90 -27.09 3.78 33.35
C TRP A 90 -27.13 5.26 33.69
N PHE A 91 -26.97 5.62 34.96
CA PHE A 91 -26.94 7.02 35.39
C PHE A 91 -25.53 7.56 35.26
N LYS A 92 -25.29 8.51 34.33
CA LYS A 92 -23.99 9.19 34.15
C LYS A 92 -23.80 10.31 35.16
N SER A 93 -24.86 11.03 35.44
CA SER A 93 -24.91 12.10 36.44
C SER A 93 -26.32 12.15 37.02
N SER A 94 -26.45 12.29 38.34
CA SER A 94 -27.76 12.30 39.01
C SER A 94 -27.76 13.14 40.30
N CYS A 95 -28.94 13.72 40.58
CA CYS A 95 -29.31 14.34 41.85
C CYS A 95 -30.55 13.63 42.40
N GLY A 96 -30.55 13.28 43.66
CA GLY A 96 -31.71 12.65 44.31
C GLY A 96 -31.89 11.15 44.06
N ILE A 97 -30.95 10.51 43.37
CA ILE A 97 -30.90 9.06 43.15
C ILE A 97 -29.52 8.52 43.59
N GLY A 98 -29.55 7.45 44.44
CA GLY A 98 -28.34 6.76 44.90
C GLY A 98 -28.00 5.48 44.12
N LEU A 99 -28.51 5.30 42.92
CA LEU A 99 -28.33 4.10 42.11
C LEU A 99 -27.46 4.43 40.87
N ASN A 100 -26.59 3.48 40.51
CA ASN A 100 -25.77 3.62 39.26
C ASN A 100 -26.51 3.12 38.05
N LYS A 101 -27.44 2.19 38.16
CA LYS A 101 -28.25 1.65 37.06
C LYS A 101 -29.57 1.04 37.55
N ILE A 102 -30.54 0.94 36.66
CA ILE A 102 -31.81 0.22 36.87
C ILE A 102 -32.13 -0.66 35.64
N SER A 103 -33.15 -1.55 35.78
CA SER A 103 -33.67 -2.31 34.67
C SER A 103 -34.26 -1.37 33.59
N ARG A 104 -33.95 -1.62 32.32
CA ARG A 104 -34.53 -0.88 31.17
C ARG A 104 -36.06 -0.99 31.13
N ASN A 105 -36.61 -2.13 31.51
CA ASN A 105 -38.06 -2.38 31.45
C ASN A 105 -38.85 -1.50 32.43
N ASP A 106 -38.27 -1.07 33.52
CA ASP A 106 -38.89 -0.21 34.52
C ASP A 106 -38.66 1.29 34.25
N SER A 107 -37.90 1.60 33.17
CA SER A 107 -37.42 2.94 32.85
C SER A 107 -38.42 3.75 32.07
N PHE A 108 -38.77 4.96 32.51
CA PHE A 108 -39.44 5.97 31.71
C PHE A 108 -38.59 6.41 30.52
N CYS A 109 -37.31 6.46 30.69
CA CYS A 109 -36.32 6.87 29.65
C CYS A 109 -36.30 5.91 28.46
N HIS A 110 -36.62 4.63 28.67
CA HIS A 110 -36.81 3.66 27.60
C HIS A 110 -37.85 4.13 26.56
N TYR A 111 -38.95 4.72 27.02
CA TYR A 111 -39.98 5.27 26.14
C TYR A 111 -39.56 6.60 25.53
N THR A 112 -38.79 7.41 26.26
CA THR A 112 -38.30 8.69 25.76
C THR A 112 -37.33 8.52 24.58
N ILE A 113 -36.42 7.56 24.61
CA ILE A 113 -35.45 7.33 23.51
C ILE A 113 -36.09 6.77 22.23
N GLN A 114 -37.31 6.26 22.29
CA GLN A 114 -38.03 5.74 21.13
C GLN A 114 -38.63 6.84 20.24
N GLN A 115 -38.57 8.09 20.66
CA GLN A 115 -39.11 9.24 19.93
C GLN A 115 -38.10 10.40 19.91
N ASN A 116 -38.20 11.25 18.89
CA ASN A 116 -37.33 12.42 18.75
C ASN A 116 -37.91 13.69 19.41
N LYS A 117 -38.87 13.51 20.33
CA LYS A 117 -39.55 14.61 21.02
C LYS A 117 -39.45 14.38 22.52
N PRO A 118 -39.46 15.44 23.34
CA PRO A 118 -39.55 15.30 24.78
C PRO A 118 -40.81 14.52 25.19
N MET A 119 -40.67 13.69 26.22
CA MET A 119 -41.78 13.03 26.87
C MET A 119 -42.04 13.71 28.21
N ILE A 120 -43.21 14.37 28.34
CA ILE A 120 -43.61 15.07 29.54
C ILE A 120 -44.90 14.41 30.09
N ILE A 121 -44.87 13.98 31.36
CA ILE A 121 -45.95 13.33 32.06
C ILE A 121 -46.25 14.15 33.30
N SER A 122 -47.40 14.83 33.32
CA SER A 122 -47.81 15.70 34.42
C SER A 122 -48.17 14.93 35.68
N ASP A 123 -48.75 13.74 35.56
CA ASP A 123 -49.05 12.81 36.65
C ASP A 123 -48.97 11.36 36.17
N ALA A 124 -47.93 10.64 36.62
CA ALA A 124 -47.64 9.25 36.24
C ALA A 124 -48.71 8.24 36.73
N LEU A 125 -49.50 8.57 37.76
CA LEU A 125 -50.61 7.72 38.18
C LEU A 125 -51.78 7.78 37.21
N LEU A 126 -51.88 8.83 36.40
CA LEU A 126 -52.96 9.00 35.41
C LEU A 126 -52.52 8.52 34.00
N ASP A 127 -51.28 8.18 33.81
CA ASP A 127 -50.74 7.67 32.54
C ASP A 127 -50.82 6.14 32.50
N GLU A 128 -51.59 5.60 31.57
CA GLU A 128 -51.85 4.16 31.42
C GLU A 128 -50.54 3.32 31.29
N ARG A 129 -49.46 3.91 30.74
CA ARG A 129 -48.19 3.25 30.56
C ARG A 129 -47.43 3.08 31.87
N PHE A 130 -47.67 3.98 32.85
CA PHE A 130 -46.83 4.10 34.04
C PHE A 130 -47.58 3.94 35.39
N CYS A 131 -48.91 3.93 35.40
CA CYS A 131 -49.72 3.85 36.66
C CYS A 131 -49.36 2.61 37.50
N ASN A 132 -48.92 1.51 36.87
CA ASN A 132 -48.50 0.28 37.57
C ASN A 132 -46.94 0.13 37.67
N ASN A 133 -46.18 1.15 37.28
CA ASN A 133 -44.73 1.08 37.34
C ASN A 133 -44.24 1.04 38.77
N PRO A 134 -43.26 0.19 39.16
CA PRO A 134 -42.75 0.07 40.51
C PRO A 134 -42.26 1.38 41.14
N TYR A 135 -41.75 2.32 40.37
CA TYR A 135 -41.24 3.62 40.84
C TYR A 135 -42.39 4.66 40.99
N VAL A 136 -43.60 4.37 40.51
CA VAL A 136 -44.81 5.16 40.71
C VAL A 136 -45.57 4.66 41.92
N THR A 137 -45.74 3.33 42.02
CA THR A 137 -46.53 2.69 43.09
C THR A 137 -45.76 2.56 44.42
N ASN A 138 -44.44 2.50 44.36
CA ASN A 138 -43.54 2.40 45.50
C ASN A 138 -42.53 3.56 45.50
N SER A 139 -41.63 3.58 46.48
CA SER A 139 -40.54 4.57 46.55
C SER A 139 -39.74 4.59 45.23
N PRO A 140 -39.49 5.78 44.63
CA PRO A 140 -39.64 7.14 45.18
C PRO A 140 -41.02 7.79 45.00
N ASN A 141 -42.07 7.10 44.49
CA ASN A 141 -43.39 7.60 44.28
C ASN A 141 -43.44 8.72 43.21
N ILE A 142 -42.92 8.42 42.03
CA ILE A 142 -42.88 9.37 40.89
C ILE A 142 -44.28 9.78 40.50
N ARG A 143 -44.50 11.09 40.38
CA ARG A 143 -45.72 11.68 39.88
C ARG A 143 -45.51 12.48 38.60
N PHE A 144 -44.47 13.27 38.53
CA PHE A 144 -44.08 14.05 37.36
C PHE A 144 -42.82 13.49 36.74
N TYR A 145 -42.76 13.45 35.43
CA TYR A 145 -41.59 13.08 34.65
C TYR A 145 -41.50 14.01 33.42
N ALA A 146 -40.31 14.56 33.17
CA ALA A 146 -39.95 15.21 31.91
C ALA A 146 -38.62 14.64 31.44
N GLY A 147 -38.63 14.01 30.26
CA GLY A 147 -37.44 13.42 29.65
C GLY A 147 -37.19 13.96 28.25
N PHE A 148 -35.95 14.36 28.00
CA PHE A 148 -35.50 14.88 26.72
C PHE A 148 -34.44 13.90 26.15
N PRO A 149 -34.64 13.37 24.92
CA PRO A 149 -33.69 12.45 24.32
C PRO A 149 -32.35 13.15 24.07
N LEU A 150 -31.25 12.39 24.13
CA LEU A 150 -29.90 12.82 23.79
C LEU A 150 -29.39 11.95 22.63
N SER A 151 -29.05 12.61 21.51
CA SER A 151 -28.68 11.94 20.26
C SER A 151 -27.19 12.03 19.99
N THR A 152 -26.65 11.01 19.30
CA THR A 152 -25.31 11.07 18.68
C THR A 152 -25.37 11.90 17.39
N VAL A 153 -24.18 12.25 16.84
CA VAL A 153 -24.07 12.93 15.52
C VAL A 153 -24.76 12.16 14.40
N ASP A 154 -24.83 10.84 14.49
CA ASP A 154 -25.53 9.96 13.54
C ASP A 154 -27.04 9.89 13.75
N GLY A 155 -27.59 10.62 14.75
CA GLY A 155 -29.03 10.73 15.02
C GLY A 155 -29.60 9.58 15.86
N PHE A 156 -28.80 8.77 16.56
CA PHE A 156 -29.27 7.73 17.45
C PHE A 156 -29.54 8.28 18.85
N ASN A 157 -30.75 8.11 19.38
CA ASN A 157 -31.10 8.49 20.77
C ASN A 157 -30.48 7.49 21.74
N VAL A 158 -29.35 7.82 22.34
CA VAL A 158 -28.58 6.95 23.21
C VAL A 158 -28.86 7.16 24.70
N GLY A 159 -29.43 8.30 25.06
CA GLY A 159 -29.64 8.70 26.43
C GLY A 159 -30.78 9.71 26.60
N THR A 160 -30.91 10.21 27.82
CA THR A 160 -31.93 11.20 28.21
C THR A 160 -31.41 12.15 29.27
N LEU A 161 -31.82 13.43 29.20
CA LEU A 161 -31.87 14.34 30.34
C LEU A 161 -33.26 14.27 30.96
N CYS A 162 -33.35 14.03 32.27
CA CYS A 162 -34.60 13.87 32.97
C CYS A 162 -34.73 14.75 34.20
N ALA A 163 -35.99 15.23 34.44
CA ALA A 163 -36.44 15.89 35.66
C ALA A 163 -37.67 15.16 36.21
N ILE A 164 -37.69 14.86 37.48
CA ILE A 164 -38.71 14.04 38.14
C ILE A 164 -39.15 14.68 39.47
N ASP A 165 -40.48 14.66 39.74
CA ASP A 165 -41.01 15.09 41.02
C ASP A 165 -41.98 14.01 41.61
N LYS A 166 -42.10 14.06 42.93
CA LYS A 166 -43.07 13.25 43.71
C LYS A 166 -44.47 13.88 43.75
N LYS A 167 -44.65 15.05 43.13
CA LYS A 167 -45.89 15.78 43.00
C LYS A 167 -46.21 15.96 41.55
N PRO A 168 -47.51 15.95 41.17
CA PRO A 168 -47.91 16.34 39.83
C PRO A 168 -47.44 17.75 39.48
N ARG A 169 -47.01 17.96 38.21
CA ARG A 169 -46.57 19.26 37.66
C ARG A 169 -47.05 19.47 36.25
N ASN A 170 -47.32 20.73 35.94
CA ASN A 170 -47.42 21.18 34.55
C ASN A 170 -46.29 22.18 34.29
N LEU A 171 -45.51 21.93 33.26
CA LEU A 171 -44.48 22.86 32.83
C LEU A 171 -45.06 23.92 31.94
N ASP A 172 -44.64 25.17 32.12
CA ASP A 172 -44.87 26.23 31.19
C ASP A 172 -43.91 26.19 29.98
N GLU A 173 -44.15 27.05 28.97
CA GLU A 173 -43.34 27.09 27.74
C GLU A 173 -41.88 27.49 28.03
N ALA A 174 -41.64 28.35 29.03
CA ALA A 174 -40.30 28.80 29.39
C ALA A 174 -39.52 27.66 30.08
N GLU A 175 -40.16 26.90 30.98
CA GLU A 175 -39.58 25.73 31.62
C GLU A 175 -39.23 24.63 30.61
N ILE A 176 -40.10 24.39 29.62
CA ILE A 176 -39.85 23.43 28.54
C ILE A 176 -38.69 23.88 27.68
N GLN A 177 -38.60 25.19 27.35
CA GLN A 177 -37.51 25.73 26.52
C GLN A 177 -36.16 25.60 27.25
N ILE A 178 -36.10 25.91 28.54
CA ILE A 178 -34.87 25.77 29.33
C ILE A 178 -34.43 24.30 29.43
N LEU A 179 -35.38 23.38 29.65
CA LEU A 179 -35.02 21.95 29.65
C LEU A 179 -34.50 21.48 28.31
N LYS A 180 -35.08 22.02 27.21
CA LYS A 180 -34.60 21.74 25.87
C LYS A 180 -33.16 22.26 25.64
N ASP A 181 -32.87 23.48 26.10
CA ASP A 181 -31.56 24.09 26.01
C ASP A 181 -30.52 23.30 26.85
N LEU A 182 -30.89 22.85 28.07
CA LEU A 182 -30.05 22.02 28.90
C LEU A 182 -29.84 20.62 28.28
N ALA A 183 -30.85 20.05 27.62
CA ALA A 183 -30.71 18.78 26.89
C ALA A 183 -29.78 18.96 25.70
N THR A 184 -29.88 20.04 24.96
CA THR A 184 -28.94 20.37 23.85
C THR A 184 -27.51 20.49 24.38
N LEU A 185 -27.27 21.17 25.50
CA LEU A 185 -25.96 21.22 26.12
C LEU A 185 -25.41 19.84 26.53
N ALA A 186 -26.30 18.93 27.02
CA ALA A 186 -25.92 17.57 27.32
C ALA A 186 -25.59 16.75 26.06
N GLU A 187 -26.37 16.94 25.00
CA GLU A 187 -26.17 16.35 23.68
C GLU A 187 -24.84 16.81 23.05
N ASP A 188 -24.51 18.10 23.17
CA ASP A 188 -23.21 18.62 22.72
C ASP A 188 -22.03 17.92 23.46
N GLN A 189 -22.17 17.64 24.77
CA GLN A 189 -21.13 16.89 25.48
C GLN A 189 -20.99 15.45 24.98
N VAL A 190 -22.09 14.78 24.64
CA VAL A 190 -22.08 13.43 24.03
C VAL A 190 -21.39 13.48 22.67
N ASN A 191 -21.74 14.46 21.82
CA ASN A 191 -21.19 14.63 20.49
C ASN A 191 -19.70 15.00 20.49
N LEU A 192 -19.26 15.80 21.45
CA LEU A 192 -17.82 16.10 21.65
C LEU A 192 -17.02 14.85 22.02
N LEU A 193 -17.58 13.93 22.80
CA LEU A 193 -16.95 12.66 23.11
C LEU A 193 -16.81 11.79 21.87
N ASP A 194 -17.86 11.70 21.07
CA ASP A 194 -17.90 10.93 19.82
C ASP A 194 -16.85 11.44 18.82
N ILE A 195 -16.83 12.75 18.56
CA ILE A 195 -15.85 13.39 17.68
C ILE A 195 -14.41 13.15 18.17
N SER A 196 -14.15 13.29 19.46
CA SER A 196 -12.81 13.11 20.03
C SER A 196 -12.28 11.68 19.88
N LEU A 197 -13.14 10.69 20.03
CA LEU A 197 -12.81 9.29 19.80
C LEU A 197 -12.53 8.99 18.34
N LEU A 198 -13.34 9.54 17.43
CA LEU A 198 -13.16 9.42 15.99
C LEU A 198 -11.85 10.06 15.52
N GLU A 199 -11.55 11.29 15.97
CA GLU A 199 -10.28 11.96 15.66
C GLU A 199 -9.06 11.16 16.11
N ARG A 200 -9.14 10.55 17.30
CA ARG A 200 -8.07 9.70 17.82
C ARG A 200 -7.87 8.48 16.93
N ALA A 201 -8.95 7.78 16.56
CA ALA A 201 -8.90 6.61 15.69
C ALA A 201 -8.32 6.95 14.30
N VAL A 202 -8.73 8.09 13.71
CA VAL A 202 -8.20 8.59 12.43
C VAL A 202 -6.71 8.90 12.55
N ARG A 203 -6.28 9.55 13.64
CA ARG A 203 -4.86 9.87 13.88
C ARG A 203 -4.01 8.61 13.99
N GLU A 204 -4.44 7.61 14.76
CA GLU A 204 -3.74 6.35 14.92
C GLU A 204 -3.61 5.61 13.55
N LYS A 205 -4.70 5.59 12.77
CA LYS A 205 -4.71 4.98 11.43
C LYS A 205 -3.78 5.70 10.46
N ASN A 206 -3.74 7.04 10.49
CA ASN A 206 -2.83 7.82 9.65
C ASN A 206 -1.36 7.58 10.00
N ILE A 207 -1.01 7.46 11.28
CA ILE A 207 0.35 7.10 11.72
C ILE A 207 0.72 5.70 11.19
N PHE A 208 -0.18 4.72 11.33
CA PHE A 208 0.06 3.38 10.81
C PHE A 208 0.27 3.37 9.29
N LEU A 209 -0.59 4.06 8.52
CA LEU A 209 -0.46 4.15 7.06
C LEU A 209 0.86 4.81 6.63
N THR A 210 1.26 5.88 7.33
CA THR A 210 2.53 6.57 7.04
C THR A 210 3.73 5.65 7.25
N ASN A 211 3.74 4.88 8.35
CA ASN A 211 4.81 3.93 8.64
C ASN A 211 4.85 2.78 7.62
N ALA A 212 3.69 2.22 7.26
CA ALA A 212 3.58 1.16 6.26
C ALA A 212 4.05 1.63 4.87
N LYS A 213 3.69 2.86 4.48
CA LYS A 213 4.16 3.47 3.23
C LYS A 213 5.68 3.61 3.22
N LYS A 214 6.27 4.12 4.31
CA LYS A 214 7.73 4.26 4.43
C LYS A 214 8.46 2.92 4.36
N GLU A 215 7.92 1.88 4.99
CA GLU A 215 8.49 0.53 4.92
C GLU A 215 8.44 -0.03 3.50
N LEU A 216 7.32 0.17 2.79
CA LEU A 216 7.17 -0.26 1.39
C LEU A 216 8.16 0.47 0.48
N GLU A 217 8.33 1.77 0.64
CA GLU A 217 9.31 2.56 -0.11
C GLU A 217 10.76 2.07 0.14
N MET A 218 11.13 1.78 1.39
CA MET A 218 12.44 1.23 1.71
C MET A 218 12.64 -0.15 1.07
N ARG A 219 11.64 -1.02 1.10
CA ARG A 219 11.71 -2.33 0.43
C ARG A 219 11.84 -2.20 -1.08
N ASN A 220 11.07 -1.33 -1.70
CA ASN A 220 11.16 -1.09 -3.15
C ASN A 220 12.54 -0.54 -3.54
N ASN A 221 13.09 0.40 -2.78
CA ASN A 221 14.41 0.94 -3.01
C ASN A 221 15.51 -0.13 -2.83
N PHE A 222 15.36 -0.99 -1.83
CA PHE A 222 16.28 -2.12 -1.64
C PHE A 222 16.21 -3.11 -2.81
N ILE A 223 15.00 -3.47 -3.27
CA ILE A 223 14.80 -4.33 -4.44
C ILE A 223 15.45 -3.70 -5.67
N ARG A 224 15.19 -2.42 -5.98
CA ARG A 224 15.81 -1.71 -7.09
C ARG A 224 17.34 -1.74 -7.02
N LYS A 225 17.90 -1.46 -5.85
CA LYS A 225 19.36 -1.46 -5.65
C LYS A 225 19.99 -2.85 -5.87
N VAL A 226 19.36 -3.91 -5.36
CA VAL A 226 19.88 -5.28 -5.50
C VAL A 226 19.73 -5.78 -6.93
N PHE A 227 18.53 -5.63 -7.51
CA PHE A 227 18.27 -6.12 -8.86
C PHE A 227 18.91 -5.24 -9.94
N GLY A 228 19.03 -3.93 -9.73
CA GLY A 228 19.72 -3.02 -10.64
C GLY A 228 21.21 -3.36 -10.83
N SER A 229 21.83 -4.12 -9.88
CA SER A 229 23.18 -4.67 -10.08
C SER A 229 23.22 -5.88 -11.03
N PHE A 230 22.07 -6.46 -11.39
CA PHE A 230 22.00 -7.67 -12.23
C PHE A 230 21.13 -7.49 -13.46
N MET A 231 20.34 -6.40 -13.55
CA MET A 231 19.41 -6.09 -14.63
C MET A 231 19.36 -4.58 -14.82
N SER A 232 19.02 -4.11 -16.05
CA SER A 232 18.83 -2.68 -16.26
C SER A 232 17.64 -2.13 -15.46
N ASP A 233 17.69 -0.84 -15.13
CA ASP A 233 16.65 -0.16 -14.33
C ASP A 233 15.27 -0.24 -14.99
N GLU A 234 15.20 -0.21 -16.33
CA GLU A 234 13.96 -0.34 -17.09
C GLU A 234 13.31 -1.71 -16.90
N ILE A 235 14.12 -2.79 -16.87
CA ILE A 235 13.63 -4.15 -16.61
C ILE A 235 13.14 -4.26 -15.18
N VAL A 236 13.88 -3.73 -14.20
CA VAL A 236 13.46 -3.71 -12.78
C VAL A 236 12.17 -2.92 -12.60
N ALA A 237 12.02 -1.76 -13.27
CA ALA A 237 10.80 -0.97 -13.22
C ALA A 237 9.60 -1.74 -13.81
N ALA A 238 9.77 -2.34 -14.97
CA ALA A 238 8.74 -3.17 -15.61
C ALA A 238 8.32 -4.36 -14.75
N LEU A 239 9.28 -4.99 -14.03
CA LEU A 239 9.02 -6.07 -13.10
C LEU A 239 8.22 -5.63 -11.86
N LEU A 240 8.52 -4.47 -11.30
CA LEU A 240 7.82 -3.92 -10.13
C LEU A 240 6.42 -3.42 -10.47
N GLU A 241 6.19 -2.99 -11.72
CA GLU A 241 4.88 -2.55 -12.22
C GLU A 241 3.99 -3.70 -12.70
N ALA A 242 4.56 -4.87 -13.00
CA ALA A 242 3.83 -6.03 -13.48
C ALA A 242 2.84 -6.52 -12.41
N LYS A 243 1.54 -6.46 -12.73
CA LYS A 243 0.44 -6.95 -11.87
C LYS A 243 0.22 -8.46 -11.95
N SER A 244 1.01 -9.18 -12.76
CA SER A 244 0.87 -10.62 -13.00
C SER A 244 2.24 -11.30 -12.96
N GLU A 245 2.22 -12.63 -12.78
CA GLU A 245 3.42 -13.47 -12.84
C GLU A 245 4.16 -13.27 -14.19
N LEU A 246 5.49 -13.21 -14.10
CA LEU A 246 6.36 -13.18 -15.28
C LEU A 246 6.13 -14.43 -16.12
N LYS A 247 5.64 -14.24 -17.33
CA LYS A 247 5.45 -15.35 -18.28
C LYS A 247 6.69 -15.50 -19.14
N LEU A 248 7.07 -16.78 -19.39
CA LEU A 248 8.03 -17.13 -20.45
C LEU A 248 7.44 -16.75 -21.80
N GLY A 249 8.29 -16.23 -22.67
CA GLY A 249 7.94 -15.86 -24.04
C GLY A 249 8.60 -14.55 -24.45
N GLY A 250 8.45 -14.20 -25.70
CA GLY A 250 8.97 -12.99 -26.29
C GLY A 250 8.12 -12.55 -27.46
N GLU A 251 8.39 -11.36 -27.93
CA GLU A 251 7.78 -10.81 -29.14
C GLU A 251 8.82 -10.53 -30.21
N GLU A 252 8.43 -10.61 -31.46
CA GLU A 252 9.31 -10.23 -32.56
C GLU A 252 9.39 -8.71 -32.62
N ARG A 253 10.61 -8.20 -32.48
CA ARG A 253 10.92 -6.76 -32.56
C ARG A 253 12.08 -6.49 -33.50
N LYS A 254 12.02 -5.35 -34.16
CA LYS A 254 13.19 -4.79 -34.85
C LYS A 254 14.08 -4.15 -33.82
N ILE A 255 15.30 -4.65 -33.67
CA ILE A 255 16.30 -4.18 -32.71
C ILE A 255 17.64 -3.98 -33.39
N THR A 256 18.51 -3.20 -32.76
CA THR A 256 19.92 -3.11 -33.15
C THR A 256 20.75 -3.73 -32.05
N ILE A 257 21.63 -4.65 -32.44
CA ILE A 257 22.47 -5.43 -31.51
C ILE A 257 23.90 -4.96 -31.72
N LEU A 258 24.56 -4.65 -30.58
CA LEU A 258 25.99 -4.33 -30.53
C LEU A 258 26.70 -5.42 -29.74
N PHE A 259 27.74 -5.99 -30.31
CA PHE A 259 28.74 -6.80 -29.64
C PHE A 259 30.05 -6.08 -29.56
N SER A 260 30.63 -5.99 -28.37
CA SER A 260 32.02 -5.57 -28.20
C SER A 260 32.82 -6.72 -27.53
N ASP A 261 34.10 -6.84 -27.88
CA ASP A 261 34.96 -7.88 -27.34
C ASP A 261 36.43 -7.39 -27.34
N LEU A 262 37.22 -7.84 -26.35
CA LEU A 262 38.60 -7.44 -26.19
C LEU A 262 39.51 -8.28 -27.05
N ARG A 263 40.40 -7.62 -27.79
CA ARG A 263 41.36 -8.31 -28.66
C ARG A 263 42.51 -8.91 -27.88
N ASN A 264 42.84 -10.16 -28.21
CA ASN A 264 43.93 -10.94 -27.57
C ASN A 264 43.77 -11.15 -26.05
N PHE A 265 42.51 -11.06 -25.53
CA PHE A 265 42.26 -11.16 -24.10
C PHE A 265 42.65 -12.53 -23.53
N THR A 266 42.45 -13.61 -24.26
CA THR A 266 42.88 -14.96 -23.87
C THR A 266 44.38 -15.00 -23.60
N THR A 267 45.20 -14.44 -24.49
CA THR A 267 46.65 -14.34 -24.32
C THR A 267 47.03 -13.46 -23.12
N LEU A 268 46.33 -12.33 -22.92
CA LEU A 268 46.53 -11.47 -21.76
C LEU A 268 46.24 -12.21 -20.45
N SER A 269 45.17 -13.00 -20.41
CA SER A 269 44.75 -13.76 -19.23
C SER A 269 45.74 -14.87 -18.84
N GLU A 270 46.57 -15.34 -19.77
CA GLU A 270 47.66 -16.31 -19.50
C GLU A 270 48.91 -15.64 -18.92
N HIS A 271 49.14 -14.35 -19.20
CA HIS A 271 50.36 -13.65 -18.82
C HIS A 271 50.26 -12.81 -17.54
N PHE A 272 49.06 -12.48 -17.12
CA PHE A 272 48.79 -11.66 -15.93
C PHE A 272 48.10 -12.46 -14.81
N PRO A 273 48.35 -12.16 -13.54
CA PRO A 273 47.64 -12.73 -12.40
C PRO A 273 46.12 -12.49 -12.51
N ALA A 274 45.30 -13.44 -12.06
CA ALA A 274 43.85 -13.40 -12.21
C ALA A 274 43.19 -12.17 -11.57
N ASP A 275 43.71 -11.71 -10.40
CA ASP A 275 43.24 -10.48 -9.73
C ASP A 275 43.47 -9.23 -10.57
N LYS A 276 44.61 -9.16 -11.31
CA LYS A 276 44.90 -8.07 -12.25
C LYS A 276 43.97 -8.09 -13.46
N ILE A 277 43.67 -9.26 -14.00
CA ILE A 277 42.74 -9.43 -15.12
C ILE A 277 41.34 -9.00 -14.70
N VAL A 278 40.85 -9.47 -13.54
CA VAL A 278 39.52 -9.07 -13.02
C VAL A 278 39.46 -7.56 -12.77
N ALA A 279 40.52 -6.96 -12.21
CA ALA A 279 40.55 -5.51 -12.01
C ALA A 279 40.50 -4.72 -13.34
N ALA A 280 41.26 -5.17 -14.37
CA ALA A 280 41.22 -4.54 -15.69
C ALA A 280 39.85 -4.69 -16.37
N LEU A 281 39.21 -5.86 -16.26
CA LEU A 281 37.83 -6.08 -16.75
C LEU A 281 36.82 -5.20 -16.03
N ASN A 282 36.91 -5.08 -14.70
CA ASN A 282 35.98 -4.24 -13.93
C ASN A 282 36.12 -2.75 -14.32
N ASN A 283 37.33 -2.26 -14.56
CA ASN A 283 37.55 -0.90 -15.06
C ASN A 283 36.92 -0.73 -16.44
N HIS A 284 37.11 -1.71 -17.34
CA HIS A 284 36.52 -1.72 -18.67
C HIS A 284 34.98 -1.75 -18.59
N TYR A 285 34.39 -2.73 -17.90
CA TYR A 285 32.93 -2.86 -17.79
C TYR A 285 32.28 -1.63 -17.17
N GLY A 286 32.84 -1.08 -16.09
CA GLY A 286 32.28 0.11 -15.45
C GLY A 286 32.15 1.28 -16.41
N LYS A 287 33.24 1.57 -17.15
CA LYS A 287 33.24 2.66 -18.14
C LYS A 287 32.34 2.39 -19.35
N MET A 288 32.31 1.14 -19.84
CA MET A 288 31.45 0.78 -20.98
C MET A 288 29.98 0.84 -20.63
N VAL A 289 29.60 0.38 -19.43
CA VAL A 289 28.19 0.46 -18.95
C VAL A 289 27.76 1.91 -18.83
N ASP A 290 28.56 2.82 -18.28
CA ASP A 290 28.26 4.26 -18.20
C ASP A 290 27.94 4.84 -19.59
N VAL A 291 28.73 4.47 -20.62
CA VAL A 291 28.51 4.91 -22.00
C VAL A 291 27.23 4.29 -22.57
N ILE A 292 27.01 2.99 -22.39
CA ILE A 292 25.83 2.28 -22.90
C ILE A 292 24.55 2.87 -22.34
N GLU A 293 24.50 3.16 -21.05
CA GLU A 293 23.33 3.77 -20.37
C GLU A 293 23.07 5.19 -20.89
N LYS A 294 24.11 6.00 -21.12
CA LYS A 294 23.99 7.33 -21.70
C LYS A 294 23.24 7.33 -23.05
N TYR A 295 23.42 6.28 -23.85
CA TYR A 295 22.75 6.12 -25.13
C TYR A 295 21.46 5.29 -25.05
N ASN A 296 20.94 5.02 -23.84
CA ASN A 296 19.77 4.17 -23.59
C ASN A 296 19.89 2.78 -24.26
N GLY A 297 21.09 2.19 -24.21
CA GLY A 297 21.34 0.81 -24.58
C GLY A 297 21.07 -0.11 -23.39
N THR A 298 20.48 -1.27 -23.64
CA THR A 298 20.25 -2.29 -22.62
C THR A 298 21.37 -3.33 -22.65
N VAL A 299 22.17 -3.45 -21.60
CA VAL A 299 23.15 -4.54 -21.47
C VAL A 299 22.38 -5.85 -21.32
N ASP A 300 22.48 -6.74 -22.30
CA ASP A 300 21.87 -8.07 -22.26
C ASP A 300 22.70 -9.04 -21.42
N SER A 301 23.98 -9.11 -21.67
CA SER A 301 24.89 -10.04 -20.98
C SER A 301 26.36 -9.67 -21.16
N PHE A 302 27.15 -10.07 -20.18
CA PHE A 302 28.61 -10.16 -20.27
C PHE A 302 28.99 -11.61 -20.58
N ILE A 303 29.67 -11.82 -21.69
CA ILE A 303 30.04 -13.15 -22.19
C ILE A 303 31.57 -13.27 -22.21
N GLY A 304 32.17 -13.70 -21.10
CA GLY A 304 33.62 -13.60 -20.93
C GLY A 304 34.09 -12.16 -20.90
N ASP A 305 34.88 -11.71 -21.86
CA ASP A 305 35.33 -10.33 -22.06
C ASP A 305 34.45 -9.53 -23.03
N ALA A 306 33.41 -10.17 -23.62
CA ALA A 306 32.47 -9.54 -24.53
C ALA A 306 31.28 -8.93 -23.79
N ILE A 307 30.73 -7.85 -24.36
CA ILE A 307 29.48 -7.21 -23.92
C ILE A 307 28.49 -7.31 -25.08
N MET A 308 27.30 -7.84 -24.78
CA MET A 308 26.15 -7.78 -25.68
C MET A 308 25.20 -6.68 -25.23
N VAL A 309 24.89 -5.76 -26.16
CA VAL A 309 23.98 -4.62 -25.93
C VAL A 309 22.85 -4.65 -26.95
N VAL A 310 21.64 -4.34 -26.50
CA VAL A 310 20.44 -4.25 -27.34
C VAL A 310 19.90 -2.84 -27.28
N PHE A 311 19.60 -2.27 -28.47
CA PHE A 311 18.88 -1.02 -28.65
C PHE A 311 17.53 -1.32 -29.31
N GLY A 312 16.44 -0.70 -28.83
CA GLY A 312 15.08 -0.97 -29.30
C GLY A 312 14.28 -1.93 -28.43
N ALA A 313 14.85 -2.38 -27.28
CA ALA A 313 14.17 -3.17 -26.27
C ALA A 313 14.74 -2.89 -24.88
N PRO A 314 13.90 -2.86 -23.81
CA PRO A 314 12.45 -3.04 -23.85
C PRO A 314 11.67 -1.90 -24.53
N HIS A 315 12.30 -0.73 -24.69
CA HIS A 315 11.71 0.45 -25.32
C HIS A 315 12.48 0.87 -26.56
N SER A 316 11.78 1.20 -27.66
CA SER A 316 12.39 1.74 -28.88
C SER A 316 12.22 3.26 -28.95
N GLY A 317 13.28 3.97 -29.31
CA GLY A 317 13.27 5.42 -29.57
C GLY A 317 13.02 5.77 -31.06
N GLY A 318 13.03 4.77 -31.95
CA GLY A 318 12.93 4.96 -33.39
C GLY A 318 14.27 5.30 -34.06
N ASP A 319 15.30 5.61 -33.30
CA ASP A 319 16.68 5.94 -33.73
C ASP A 319 17.71 4.93 -33.20
N ASP A 320 17.27 3.70 -33.01
CA ASP A 320 18.02 2.65 -32.28
C ASP A 320 19.38 2.34 -32.95
N ALA A 321 19.42 2.32 -34.31
CA ALA A 321 20.65 2.08 -35.04
C ALA A 321 21.65 3.25 -34.93
N TYR A 322 21.15 4.49 -34.94
CA TYR A 322 21.97 5.68 -34.74
C TYR A 322 22.60 5.71 -33.36
N ARG A 323 21.77 5.47 -32.32
CA ARG A 323 22.23 5.41 -30.93
C ARG A 323 23.25 4.32 -30.69
N ALA A 324 23.08 3.15 -31.28
CA ALA A 324 24.05 2.06 -31.23
C ALA A 324 25.41 2.43 -31.81
N ILE A 325 25.44 3.14 -32.92
CA ILE A 325 26.68 3.60 -33.55
C ILE A 325 27.32 4.72 -32.74
N ALA A 326 26.55 5.71 -32.28
CA ALA A 326 27.06 6.78 -31.42
C ALA A 326 27.65 6.23 -30.11
N CYS A 327 26.97 5.26 -29.52
CA CYS A 327 27.47 4.53 -28.40
C CYS A 327 28.81 3.83 -28.71
N ALA A 328 28.91 3.13 -29.83
CA ALA A 328 30.12 2.41 -30.21
C ALA A 328 31.33 3.35 -30.43
N LEU A 329 31.11 4.52 -31.02
CA LEU A 329 32.15 5.53 -31.19
C LEU A 329 32.64 6.06 -29.86
N GLU A 330 31.73 6.45 -28.94
CA GLU A 330 32.13 6.90 -27.62
C GLU A 330 32.76 5.78 -26.78
N MET A 331 32.32 4.52 -26.92
CA MET A 331 32.98 3.37 -26.29
C MET A 331 34.44 3.26 -26.73
N GLN A 332 34.75 3.44 -28.01
CA GLN A 332 36.13 3.42 -28.51
C GLN A 332 36.96 4.60 -27.98
N GLU A 333 36.40 5.79 -27.91
CA GLU A 333 37.06 6.95 -27.28
C GLU A 333 37.34 6.71 -25.79
N THR A 334 36.39 6.18 -25.06
CA THR A 334 36.49 5.88 -23.63
C THR A 334 37.55 4.82 -23.31
N MET A 335 37.93 3.96 -24.28
CA MET A 335 39.03 3.01 -24.09
C MET A 335 40.35 3.71 -23.79
N GLN A 336 40.57 4.95 -24.20
CA GLN A 336 41.74 5.74 -23.84
C GLN A 336 41.79 6.00 -22.32
N GLU A 337 40.63 6.33 -21.72
CA GLU A 337 40.54 6.51 -20.26
C GLU A 337 40.75 5.20 -19.52
N VAL A 338 40.12 4.10 -19.99
CA VAL A 338 40.29 2.76 -19.42
C VAL A 338 41.75 2.39 -19.40
N ASN A 339 42.48 2.59 -20.51
CA ASN A 339 43.89 2.27 -20.62
C ASN A 339 44.76 3.22 -19.78
N ALA A 340 44.40 4.46 -19.60
CA ALA A 340 45.08 5.36 -18.66
C ALA A 340 44.91 4.89 -17.21
N MET A 341 43.71 4.47 -16.80
CA MET A 341 43.45 3.89 -15.46
C MET A 341 44.28 2.60 -15.27
N ASN A 342 44.31 1.73 -16.27
CA ASN A 342 45.01 0.47 -16.22
C ASN A 342 46.54 0.70 -16.08
N ARG A 343 47.15 1.60 -16.88
CA ARG A 343 48.57 1.98 -16.76
C ARG A 343 48.89 2.46 -15.35
N ASN A 344 48.07 3.36 -14.78
CA ASN A 344 48.29 3.90 -13.43
C ASN A 344 48.25 2.83 -12.32
N SER A 345 47.52 1.73 -12.59
CA SER A 345 47.35 0.60 -11.67
C SER A 345 48.24 -0.61 -12.00
N SER A 346 49.16 -0.50 -12.95
CA SER A 346 50.00 -1.60 -13.45
C SER A 346 49.14 -2.79 -13.94
N LEU A 347 48.03 -2.51 -14.61
CA LEU A 347 47.14 -3.45 -15.27
C LEU A 347 47.43 -3.46 -16.78
N PRO A 348 47.03 -4.53 -17.53
CA PRO A 348 47.23 -4.59 -18.96
C PRO A 348 46.40 -3.55 -19.72
N GLU A 349 46.96 -3.05 -20.82
CA GLU A 349 46.17 -2.25 -21.79
C GLU A 349 45.29 -3.16 -22.63
N LEU A 350 44.09 -2.66 -22.94
CA LEU A 350 43.03 -3.40 -23.63
C LEU A 350 42.75 -2.74 -24.98
N ALA A 351 42.44 -3.54 -25.96
CA ALA A 351 41.93 -3.05 -27.29
C ALA A 351 40.60 -3.75 -27.59
N MET A 352 39.61 -2.99 -28.02
CA MET A 352 38.23 -3.47 -28.20
C MET A 352 37.86 -3.40 -29.70
N GLY A 353 37.14 -4.42 -30.19
CA GLY A 353 36.46 -4.41 -31.51
C GLY A 353 34.96 -4.47 -31.33
N ILE A 354 34.22 -3.75 -32.17
CA ILE A 354 32.76 -3.64 -32.07
C ILE A 354 32.09 -4.06 -33.37
N GLY A 355 31.06 -4.94 -33.26
CA GLY A 355 30.21 -5.36 -34.37
C GLY A 355 28.75 -4.99 -34.16
N ILE A 356 28.06 -4.40 -35.13
CA ILE A 356 26.68 -3.95 -35.00
C ILE A 356 25.83 -4.53 -36.13
N ASN A 357 24.63 -5.01 -35.80
CA ASN A 357 23.66 -5.48 -36.77
C ASN A 357 22.22 -5.12 -36.34
N THR A 358 21.39 -4.72 -37.31
CA THR A 358 19.98 -4.42 -37.13
C THR A 358 19.12 -5.49 -37.78
N GLY A 359 18.05 -5.93 -37.11
CA GLY A 359 17.11 -6.90 -37.67
C GLY A 359 16.00 -7.29 -36.70
N TYR A 360 15.08 -8.13 -37.18
CA TYR A 360 13.98 -8.67 -36.36
C TYR A 360 14.45 -9.86 -35.55
N ALA A 361 14.28 -9.80 -34.22
CA ALA A 361 14.65 -10.84 -33.29
C ALA A 361 13.52 -11.03 -32.26
N ILE A 362 13.50 -12.16 -31.60
CA ILE A 362 12.59 -12.41 -30.48
C ILE A 362 13.24 -11.82 -29.23
N VAL A 363 12.54 -10.91 -28.58
CA VAL A 363 12.97 -10.27 -27.34
C VAL A 363 11.96 -10.55 -26.23
N GLY A 364 12.42 -10.96 -25.07
CA GLY A 364 11.54 -11.27 -23.94
C GLY A 364 12.18 -12.15 -22.90
N ASN A 365 11.35 -12.74 -22.02
CA ASN A 365 11.79 -13.61 -20.93
C ASN A 365 12.07 -15.01 -21.44
N ILE A 366 13.33 -15.35 -21.58
CA ILE A 366 13.81 -16.61 -22.16
C ILE A 366 14.43 -17.48 -21.09
N GLY A 367 14.15 -18.78 -21.10
CA GLY A 367 14.70 -19.74 -20.15
C GLY A 367 13.67 -20.70 -19.62
N SER A 368 13.64 -20.88 -18.31
CA SER A 368 12.70 -21.74 -17.60
C SER A 368 11.97 -20.97 -16.51
N GLN A 369 10.85 -21.52 -15.98
CA GLN A 369 10.15 -20.90 -14.84
C GLN A 369 11.02 -20.69 -13.61
N LYS A 370 12.10 -21.47 -13.46
CA LYS A 370 13.05 -21.33 -12.32
C LYS A 370 14.20 -20.36 -12.60
N ARG A 371 14.51 -20.10 -13.87
CA ARG A 371 15.60 -19.19 -14.28
C ARG A 371 15.25 -18.59 -15.64
N MET A 372 14.91 -17.33 -15.62
CA MET A 372 14.58 -16.52 -16.78
C MET A 372 15.63 -15.42 -16.92
N GLN A 373 15.89 -15.02 -18.16
CA GLN A 373 16.67 -13.85 -18.53
C GLN A 373 15.89 -13.07 -19.58
N TYR A 374 15.79 -11.77 -19.41
CA TYR A 374 15.30 -10.91 -20.48
C TYR A 374 16.42 -10.77 -21.49
N SER A 375 16.20 -11.24 -22.70
CA SER A 375 17.25 -11.34 -23.71
C SER A 375 16.68 -11.33 -25.13
N ALA A 376 17.55 -11.11 -26.12
CA ALA A 376 17.24 -11.16 -27.53
C ALA A 376 17.80 -12.45 -28.15
N ILE A 377 16.98 -13.14 -28.95
CA ILE A 377 17.39 -14.37 -29.68
C ILE A 377 16.97 -14.26 -31.15
N GLY A 378 17.88 -14.69 -32.04
CA GLY A 378 17.60 -14.78 -33.48
C GLY A 378 18.83 -14.70 -34.35
N SER A 379 18.62 -14.87 -35.65
CA SER A 379 19.71 -14.75 -36.63
C SER A 379 20.42 -13.39 -36.60
N PRO A 380 19.74 -12.23 -36.38
CA PRO A 380 20.40 -10.94 -36.28
C PRO A 380 21.40 -10.85 -35.14
N VAL A 381 21.14 -11.49 -33.98
CA VAL A 381 22.05 -11.53 -32.83
C VAL A 381 23.33 -12.28 -33.19
N ASN A 382 23.18 -13.46 -33.82
CA ASN A 382 24.30 -14.26 -34.28
C ASN A 382 25.12 -13.52 -35.35
N LEU A 383 24.49 -12.73 -36.21
CA LEU A 383 25.18 -11.98 -37.23
C LEU A 383 26.01 -10.84 -36.61
N ALA A 384 25.49 -10.10 -35.64
CA ALA A 384 26.22 -9.07 -34.90
C ALA A 384 27.50 -9.61 -34.25
N SER A 385 27.41 -10.74 -33.57
CA SER A 385 28.58 -11.42 -32.98
C SER A 385 29.63 -11.79 -34.06
N ARG A 386 29.19 -12.34 -35.19
CA ARG A 386 30.12 -12.72 -36.29
C ARG A 386 30.77 -11.51 -36.99
N ILE A 387 30.08 -10.38 -37.05
CA ILE A 387 30.66 -9.13 -37.54
C ILE A 387 31.74 -8.65 -36.59
N GLN A 388 31.45 -8.76 -35.28
CA GLN A 388 32.39 -8.41 -34.21
C GLN A 388 33.67 -9.26 -34.32
N ASP A 389 33.56 -10.59 -34.56
CA ASP A 389 34.71 -11.48 -34.75
C ASP A 389 35.72 -11.03 -35.82
N LEU A 390 35.23 -10.26 -36.80
CA LEU A 390 36.06 -9.75 -37.92
C LEU A 390 36.75 -8.42 -37.61
N THR A 391 36.47 -7.79 -36.46
CA THR A 391 37.03 -6.47 -36.13
C THR A 391 38.44 -6.55 -35.61
N LEU A 392 39.20 -5.52 -35.90
CA LEU A 392 40.49 -5.23 -35.26
C LEU A 392 40.25 -4.37 -33.99
N GLY A 393 41.32 -4.23 -33.15
CA GLY A 393 41.26 -3.29 -32.02
C GLY A 393 41.06 -1.87 -32.50
N GLY A 394 40.08 -1.16 -31.90
CA GLY A 394 39.66 0.20 -32.30
C GLY A 394 38.68 0.26 -33.46
N GLN A 395 38.28 -0.87 -34.05
CA GLN A 395 37.41 -0.89 -35.26
C GLN A 395 35.92 -1.09 -34.88
N ILE A 396 35.05 -0.43 -35.64
CA ILE A 396 33.59 -0.57 -35.57
C ILE A 396 33.08 -1.03 -36.92
N LEU A 397 32.56 -2.27 -37.00
CA LEU A 397 31.98 -2.83 -38.20
C LEU A 397 30.47 -2.93 -38.09
N ILE A 398 29.73 -2.46 -39.09
CA ILE A 398 28.27 -2.54 -39.14
C ILE A 398 27.79 -3.36 -40.35
N SER A 399 26.62 -3.99 -40.23
CA SER A 399 26.00 -4.68 -41.35
C SER A 399 25.36 -3.73 -42.33
N GLU A 400 25.05 -4.22 -43.55
CA GLU A 400 24.28 -3.52 -44.58
C GLU A 400 22.90 -3.07 -43.98
N ALA A 401 22.22 -3.92 -43.18
CA ALA A 401 20.94 -3.58 -42.60
C ALA A 401 21.05 -2.39 -41.65
N THR A 402 22.11 -2.32 -40.83
CA THR A 402 22.38 -1.16 -39.95
C THR A 402 22.76 0.08 -40.77
N TYR A 403 23.55 -0.09 -41.82
CA TYR A 403 23.93 1.00 -42.70
C TYR A 403 22.70 1.67 -43.33
N GLN A 404 21.74 0.90 -43.82
CA GLN A 404 20.54 1.45 -44.49
C GLN A 404 19.66 2.28 -43.53
N GLU A 405 19.71 2.05 -42.22
CA GLU A 405 18.94 2.85 -41.22
C GLU A 405 19.55 4.26 -41.03
N VAL A 406 20.87 4.44 -41.25
CA VAL A 406 21.60 5.66 -40.86
C VAL A 406 22.58 6.19 -41.92
N ASN A 407 22.50 5.69 -43.15
CA ASN A 407 23.46 5.89 -44.21
C ASN A 407 23.85 7.35 -44.49
N HIS A 408 22.94 8.31 -44.31
CA HIS A 408 23.18 9.74 -44.56
C HIS A 408 23.97 10.45 -43.44
N SER A 409 24.21 9.77 -42.32
CA SER A 409 24.85 10.35 -41.14
C SER A 409 26.19 9.70 -40.81
N LEU A 410 26.76 8.88 -41.69
CA LEU A 410 27.97 8.10 -41.39
C LEU A 410 29.18 8.57 -42.15
N GLU A 411 30.31 8.69 -41.43
CA GLU A 411 31.64 8.75 -42.02
C GLU A 411 32.26 7.34 -42.03
N LEU A 412 32.68 6.86 -43.22
CA LEU A 412 33.14 5.50 -43.42
C LEU A 412 34.62 5.47 -43.87
N ASN A 413 35.41 4.56 -43.30
CA ASN A 413 36.74 4.22 -43.81
C ASN A 413 36.68 3.30 -45.02
N GLY A 414 35.57 2.60 -45.25
CA GLY A 414 35.36 1.70 -46.36
C GLY A 414 34.31 0.63 -46.11
N HIS A 415 34.18 -0.29 -47.09
CA HIS A 415 33.33 -1.47 -46.92
C HIS A 415 34.01 -2.72 -47.48
N LEU A 416 33.62 -3.87 -46.95
CA LEU A 416 34.15 -5.17 -47.32
C LEU A 416 33.01 -6.16 -47.60
N ARG A 417 33.18 -7.02 -48.58
CA ARG A 417 32.27 -8.12 -48.84
C ARG A 417 32.89 -9.42 -48.30
N VAL A 418 32.28 -9.98 -47.30
CA VAL A 418 32.84 -11.10 -46.55
C VAL A 418 31.88 -12.29 -46.48
N LYS A 419 32.42 -13.49 -46.42
CA LYS A 419 31.63 -14.71 -46.16
C LYS A 419 31.75 -15.04 -44.69
N VAL A 420 30.62 -14.99 -43.97
CA VAL A 420 30.55 -15.34 -42.55
C VAL A 420 30.01 -16.76 -42.36
N LYS A 421 30.49 -17.46 -41.33
CA LYS A 421 30.08 -18.83 -41.03
C LYS A 421 28.56 -18.89 -40.78
N GLY A 422 27.87 -19.80 -41.48
CA GLY A 422 26.41 -20.02 -41.33
C GLY A 422 25.53 -18.95 -41.98
N VAL A 423 26.07 -18.11 -42.83
CA VAL A 423 25.32 -17.23 -43.74
C VAL A 423 25.54 -17.72 -45.17
N ALA A 424 24.45 -17.97 -45.89
CA ALA A 424 24.52 -18.62 -47.20
C ALA A 424 25.23 -17.75 -48.25
N ALA A 425 24.98 -16.45 -48.24
CA ALA A 425 25.57 -15.48 -49.20
C ALA A 425 26.60 -14.60 -48.47
N PRO A 426 27.64 -14.10 -49.22
CA PRO A 426 28.51 -13.07 -48.69
C PRO A 426 27.71 -11.81 -48.32
N ILE A 427 28.05 -11.22 -47.18
CA ILE A 427 27.44 -9.96 -46.67
C ILE A 427 28.39 -8.78 -46.90
N THR A 428 27.82 -7.59 -47.04
CA THR A 428 28.58 -6.33 -47.03
C THR A 428 28.61 -5.80 -45.60
N ILE A 429 29.78 -5.40 -45.15
CA ILE A 429 30.01 -4.75 -43.87
C ILE A 429 30.74 -3.43 -44.08
N TYR A 430 30.47 -2.45 -43.25
CA TYR A 430 30.99 -1.08 -43.36
C TYR A 430 31.83 -0.76 -42.11
N ASP A 431 32.96 -0.13 -42.34
CA ASP A 431 33.88 0.32 -41.31
C ASP A 431 33.58 1.79 -40.97
N VAL A 432 33.06 2.02 -39.78
CA VAL A 432 32.57 3.32 -39.29
C VAL A 432 33.66 4.04 -38.54
N ILE A 433 33.95 5.30 -38.90
CA ILE A 433 34.94 6.13 -38.20
C ILE A 433 34.32 7.40 -37.59
N GLY A 434 33.09 7.75 -37.93
CA GLY A 434 32.42 8.91 -37.36
C GLY A 434 30.95 9.05 -37.75
N LEU A 435 30.31 10.02 -37.13
CA LEU A 435 28.97 10.53 -37.48
C LEU A 435 29.11 11.97 -37.98
N ASN A 436 28.36 12.29 -39.08
CA ASN A 436 28.32 13.63 -39.69
C ASN A 436 27.32 14.55 -38.97
#